data_b5a9579073e1c35e822bb14c1ea04d2f
#
_entry.id   b5a9579073e1c35e822bb14c1ea04d2f
#
_cell.length_a   1.000
_cell.length_b   1.000
_cell.length_c   1.000
_cell.angle_alpha   90.00
_cell.angle_beta   90.00
_cell.angle_gamma   90.00
#
_symmetry.space_group_name_H-M   'P 1'
#
loop_
_entity.id
_entity.type
_entity.pdbx_description
1 polymer ?
#
loop_
_entity_poly.entity_id
_entity_poly.type
_entity_poly.pdbx_seq_one_letter_code
_entity_poly.pdbx_strand_id
1 'polypeptide(L)'
;NCGKELPIAGKFCPFCGAVIEQEGVNDETAVFTSLPDELNGPIDLSAFDAAMKEGHPAAGGAQDGVTSGDPLAATDPRMPAADELPPIDVPPVQRSAGPPSSPRTTYFGTPDPDVRPYRRPSKRKKAAVIVVIVLVIAALAGGGVWYFLSRQPDENLTLAEQYMARGDFDKALEYYQAAQAEADDPSSLDATIQLLRDYQDAQDYVDNGQYTEAVAALKQLQNRVTDPSSALYAAVEDLLNQAQTAQSDSEFASDLARAQEYLDNSQYDQCAAMLDTLDADDTLTEDQKSQVADLREQLTEAQESAQRQEESQQQQSEQKQTFSDRIDKLEENDLQIASAATTEDELALTASSFEQWDSLLMDMYDYLSTILNADQYASEEASFQQWVEERDSGAENAAEGASDDTAAQLASYSFRQSYTKARCYRLLDMM
;
A
#
# COMPACT_ATOMS: atom_id res chain seq x y z
N ASN A 1 0.28 -27.57 -4.43
CA ASN A 1 0.73 -28.25 -3.21
C ASN A 1 1.70 -27.37 -2.46
N CYS A 2 1.21 -26.62 -1.44
CA CYS A 2 2.04 -25.74 -0.62
C CYS A 2 2.65 -26.44 0.63
N GLY A 3 2.39 -27.78 0.80
CA GLY A 3 2.94 -28.63 1.87
C GLY A 3 2.42 -28.36 3.28
N LYS A 4 1.35 -27.58 3.46
CA LYS A 4 0.73 -27.34 4.77
C LYS A 4 -0.46 -28.28 5.00
N GLU A 5 -0.65 -28.73 6.25
CA GLU A 5 -1.80 -29.53 6.64
C GLU A 5 -3.09 -28.71 6.53
N LEU A 6 -4.12 -29.27 5.90
CA LEU A 6 -5.38 -28.59 5.62
C LEU A 6 -6.41 -28.90 6.70
N PRO A 7 -7.22 -27.93 7.15
CA PRO A 7 -8.40 -28.21 7.96
C PRO A 7 -9.46 -28.97 7.14
N ILE A 8 -10.19 -29.86 7.79
CA ILE A 8 -11.03 -30.94 7.21
C ILE A 8 -12.25 -30.46 6.38
N ALA A 9 -12.49 -29.17 6.23
CA ALA A 9 -13.64 -28.65 5.48
C ALA A 9 -13.29 -27.39 4.70
N GLY A 10 -13.03 -27.53 3.41
CA GLY A 10 -12.91 -26.39 2.49
C GLY A 10 -12.61 -26.84 1.07
N LYS A 11 -13.28 -26.25 0.09
CA LYS A 11 -13.04 -26.51 -1.34
C LYS A 11 -11.73 -25.89 -1.86
N PHE A 12 -11.09 -25.01 -1.06
CA PHE A 12 -9.88 -24.29 -1.44
C PHE A 12 -8.87 -24.29 -0.28
N CYS A 13 -7.59 -24.32 -0.61
CA CYS A 13 -6.52 -24.17 0.37
C CYS A 13 -6.46 -22.72 0.85
N PRO A 14 -6.60 -22.42 2.16
CA PRO A 14 -6.58 -21.04 2.67
C PRO A 14 -5.20 -20.36 2.58
N PHE A 15 -4.13 -21.12 2.26
CA PHE A 15 -2.77 -20.60 2.19
C PHE A 15 -2.27 -20.30 0.77
N CYS A 16 -2.85 -20.96 -0.26
CA CYS A 16 -2.39 -20.76 -1.64
C CYS A 16 -3.52 -20.70 -2.68
N GLY A 17 -4.80 -20.76 -2.26
CA GLY A 17 -5.96 -20.64 -3.14
C GLY A 17 -6.22 -21.85 -4.07
N ALA A 18 -5.42 -22.93 -3.99
CA ALA A 18 -5.59 -24.08 -4.86
C ALA A 18 -6.87 -24.86 -4.50
N VAL A 19 -7.61 -25.30 -5.53
CA VAL A 19 -8.79 -26.17 -5.38
C VAL A 19 -8.37 -27.51 -4.79
N ILE A 20 -9.12 -27.99 -3.79
CA ILE A 20 -8.94 -29.30 -3.17
C ILE A 20 -9.97 -30.23 -3.80
N GLU A 21 -9.54 -31.08 -4.75
CA GLU A 21 -10.38 -32.15 -5.27
C GLU A 21 -10.48 -33.24 -4.21
N GLN A 22 -11.68 -33.42 -3.65
CA GLN A 22 -12.00 -34.60 -2.82
C GLN A 22 -12.49 -35.71 -3.75
N GLU A 23 -11.68 -36.74 -3.95
CA GLU A 23 -12.13 -37.99 -4.52
C GLU A 23 -13.02 -38.70 -3.50
N GLY A 24 -14.31 -38.85 -3.87
CA GLY A 24 -15.20 -39.92 -3.38
C GLY A 24 -15.98 -39.68 -2.10
N VAL A 25 -17.11 -38.97 -2.20
CA VAL A 25 -18.31 -39.38 -1.46
C VAL A 25 -19.47 -39.37 -2.46
N ASN A 26 -19.93 -40.55 -2.84
CA ASN A 26 -21.19 -40.71 -3.53
C ASN A 26 -22.31 -40.40 -2.54
N ASP A 27 -22.98 -39.28 -2.71
CA ASP A 27 -24.27 -39.04 -2.09
C ASP A 27 -25.31 -38.96 -3.20
N GLU A 28 -26.06 -40.03 -3.31
CA GLU A 28 -27.24 -40.13 -4.15
C GLU A 28 -28.38 -39.33 -3.53
N THR A 29 -28.39 -38.03 -3.75
CA THR A 29 -29.62 -37.22 -3.66
C THR A 29 -29.47 -35.94 -4.44
N ALA A 30 -30.43 -35.73 -5.29
CA ALA A 30 -30.70 -34.55 -6.12
C ALA A 30 -30.06 -34.57 -7.51
N VAL A 31 -30.75 -35.22 -8.39
CA VAL A 31 -30.78 -34.88 -9.80
C VAL A 31 -31.28 -33.44 -9.95
N PHE A 32 -30.37 -32.48 -9.97
CA PHE A 32 -30.56 -31.25 -10.71
C PHE A 32 -29.45 -31.22 -11.74
N THR A 33 -29.80 -31.69 -12.92
CA THR A 33 -29.02 -31.49 -14.13
C THR A 33 -28.73 -30.01 -14.30
N SER A 34 -27.45 -29.67 -14.37
CA SER A 34 -26.94 -28.40 -14.85
C SER A 34 -27.76 -27.94 -16.05
N LEU A 35 -28.32 -26.74 -15.95
CA LEU A 35 -28.87 -26.02 -17.09
C LEU A 35 -27.78 -25.97 -18.21
N PRO A 36 -28.15 -26.08 -19.47
CA PRO A 36 -27.19 -26.04 -20.58
C PRO A 36 -26.41 -24.72 -20.60
N ASP A 37 -25.13 -24.82 -20.89
CA ASP A 37 -24.18 -23.67 -21.02
C ASP A 37 -24.51 -22.67 -22.15
N GLU A 38 -25.69 -22.77 -22.78
CA GLU A 38 -26.11 -21.96 -23.93
C GLU A 38 -26.79 -20.64 -23.58
N LEU A 39 -26.90 -20.29 -22.28
CA LEU A 39 -27.69 -19.15 -21.77
C LEU A 39 -26.89 -17.87 -21.53
N ASN A 40 -25.77 -17.66 -22.20
CA ASN A 40 -24.92 -16.45 -22.09
C ASN A 40 -24.88 -15.60 -23.37
N GLY A 41 -25.97 -14.89 -23.67
CA GLY A 41 -26.03 -13.93 -24.78
C GLY A 41 -26.37 -12.49 -24.34
N PRO A 42 -25.97 -11.43 -25.07
CA PRO A 42 -26.19 -10.04 -24.67
C PRO A 42 -27.63 -9.56 -24.94
N ILE A 43 -28.14 -8.72 -24.04
CA ILE A 43 -29.54 -8.27 -23.97
C ILE A 43 -29.69 -6.74 -23.87
N ASP A 44 -30.83 -6.18 -24.35
CA ASP A 44 -31.21 -4.76 -24.40
C ASP A 44 -32.23 -4.40 -23.28
N LEU A 45 -31.89 -3.42 -22.42
CA LEU A 45 -32.62 -3.02 -21.21
C LEU A 45 -33.78 -2.06 -21.40
N SER A 46 -34.05 -1.61 -22.62
CA SER A 46 -35.11 -0.62 -22.86
C SER A 46 -36.52 -1.09 -22.46
N ALA A 47 -36.73 -2.41 -22.34
CA ALA A 47 -38.01 -2.99 -21.92
C ALA A 47 -38.17 -3.01 -20.37
N PHE A 48 -37.05 -3.03 -19.62
CA PHE A 48 -37.07 -3.07 -18.15
C PHE A 48 -37.47 -1.72 -17.53
N ASP A 49 -36.98 -0.62 -18.12
CA ASP A 49 -37.30 0.76 -17.69
C ASP A 49 -38.81 1.11 -17.88
N ALA A 50 -39.45 0.42 -18.80
CA ALA A 50 -40.89 0.55 -19.03
C ALA A 50 -41.73 -0.26 -18.01
N ALA A 51 -41.28 -1.46 -17.64
CA ALA A 51 -41.97 -2.30 -16.65
C ALA A 51 -41.82 -1.77 -15.22
N MET A 52 -40.72 -1.14 -14.89
CA MET A 52 -40.50 -0.51 -13.58
C MET A 52 -41.32 0.76 -13.37
N LYS A 53 -41.73 1.45 -14.44
CA LYS A 53 -42.55 2.67 -14.35
C LYS A 53 -44.05 2.43 -14.14
N GLU A 54 -44.52 1.23 -14.42
CA GLU A 54 -45.94 0.88 -14.29
C GLU A 54 -46.32 0.21 -12.97
N GLY A 55 -45.36 -0.22 -12.14
CA GLY A 55 -45.58 -1.03 -10.94
C GLY A 55 -45.58 -0.33 -9.59
N HIS A 56 -45.38 0.98 -9.48
CA HIS A 56 -45.41 1.66 -8.19
C HIS A 56 -46.65 2.54 -8.04
N PRO A 57 -47.61 2.18 -7.17
CA PRO A 57 -48.64 3.14 -6.76
C PRO A 57 -48.01 4.18 -5.83
N ALA A 58 -47.99 5.44 -6.28
CA ALA A 58 -47.61 6.57 -5.50
C ALA A 58 -48.49 6.70 -4.25
N ALA A 59 -47.92 6.56 -3.06
CA ALA A 59 -48.56 7.02 -1.82
C ALA A 59 -48.54 8.53 -1.81
N GLY A 60 -49.73 9.10 -1.87
CA GLY A 60 -50.02 10.53 -1.91
C GLY A 60 -49.58 11.25 -0.63
N GLY A 61 -49.07 12.42 -0.76
CA GLY A 61 -49.75 13.69 -0.71
C GLY A 61 -49.88 14.25 0.69
N ALA A 62 -49.14 15.30 0.97
CA ALA A 62 -49.67 16.45 1.70
C ALA A 62 -48.86 17.67 1.27
N GLN A 63 -49.57 18.54 0.59
CA GLN A 63 -49.20 19.94 0.37
C GLN A 63 -49.29 20.68 1.69
N ASP A 64 -48.35 21.56 1.95
CA ASP A 64 -48.67 22.92 2.35
C ASP A 64 -47.45 23.82 2.12
N GLY A 65 -47.68 24.81 1.38
CA GLY A 65 -47.00 25.95 0.96
C GLY A 65 -46.83 27.00 2.06
N VAL A 66 -45.81 27.83 1.88
CA VAL A 66 -45.82 29.27 2.18
C VAL A 66 -44.58 29.92 1.54
N THR A 67 -44.85 30.74 0.59
CA THR A 67 -44.30 32.03 0.12
C THR A 67 -43.02 32.61 0.68
N SER A 68 -42.20 33.07 -0.28
CA SER A 68 -41.56 34.39 -0.42
C SER A 68 -40.59 34.91 0.64
N GLY A 69 -39.43 35.28 0.18
CA GLY A 69 -38.61 36.31 0.80
C GLY A 69 -37.14 36.27 0.41
N ASP A 70 -36.75 36.82 -0.73
CA ASP A 70 -35.49 37.50 -0.96
C ASP A 70 -35.66 38.97 -0.51
N PRO A 71 -34.64 39.81 -0.31
CA PRO A 71 -33.18 39.74 -0.42
C PRO A 71 -32.42 40.43 0.75
N LEU A 72 -31.08 40.36 0.73
CA LEU A 72 -30.11 41.41 1.11
C LEU A 72 -28.69 40.76 1.14
N ALA A 73 -27.86 41.01 0.19
CA ALA A 73 -26.87 42.09 -0.05
C ALA A 73 -25.88 42.33 1.09
N ALA A 74 -24.61 42.34 0.70
CA ALA A 74 -23.42 42.89 1.33
C ALA A 74 -22.62 41.89 2.19
N THR A 75 -21.33 41.74 2.08
CA THR A 75 -20.22 42.66 1.71
C THR A 75 -18.96 41.87 1.50
N ASP A 76 -18.26 42.19 0.45
CA ASP A 76 -16.88 41.82 0.16
C ASP A 76 -15.94 42.72 1.03
N PRO A 77 -14.86 42.18 1.60
CA PRO A 77 -13.70 42.98 1.93
C PRO A 77 -12.48 42.60 1.09
N ARG A 78 -12.23 43.39 0.06
CA ARG A 78 -10.95 43.90 -0.41
C ARG A 78 -9.67 43.21 0.07
N MET A 79 -8.98 42.57 -0.89
CA MET A 79 -7.51 42.43 -0.91
C MET A 79 -6.84 43.82 -0.98
N PRO A 80 -5.75 44.08 -0.21
CA PRO A 80 -4.89 45.21 -0.47
C PRO A 80 -3.91 44.91 -1.61
N ALA A 81 -3.64 45.98 -2.36
CA ALA A 81 -2.78 46.05 -3.52
C ALA A 81 -1.31 45.71 -3.20
N ALA A 82 -0.65 45.13 -4.20
CA ALA A 82 0.80 44.93 -4.25
C ALA A 82 1.54 46.27 -4.23
N ASP A 83 2.49 46.40 -3.28
CA ASP A 83 3.50 47.43 -3.31
C ASP A 83 4.86 46.85 -3.69
N GLU A 84 5.50 47.57 -4.55
CA GLU A 84 6.75 47.42 -5.27
C GLU A 84 7.91 46.79 -4.50
N LEU A 85 8.52 45.76 -5.13
CA LEU A 85 9.90 45.34 -4.86
C LEU A 85 10.83 45.88 -5.97
N PRO A 86 12.06 46.32 -5.63
CA PRO A 86 12.99 46.94 -6.59
C PRO A 86 13.57 45.89 -7.57
N PRO A 87 14.01 46.33 -8.76
CA PRO A 87 14.45 45.45 -9.83
C PRO A 87 15.81 44.82 -9.54
N ILE A 88 15.89 43.53 -9.66
CA ILE A 88 17.13 42.75 -9.66
C ILE A 88 17.72 42.78 -11.07
N ASP A 89 18.91 43.32 -11.18
CA ASP A 89 19.71 43.39 -12.41
C ASP A 89 20.19 42.00 -12.82
N VAL A 90 19.68 41.49 -13.93
CA VAL A 90 20.08 40.18 -14.50
C VAL A 90 20.96 40.46 -15.73
N PRO A 91 22.21 39.97 -15.77
CA PRO A 91 23.07 40.16 -16.98
C PRO A 91 22.54 39.30 -18.14
N PRO A 92 22.76 39.77 -19.40
CA PRO A 92 22.13 39.15 -20.58
C PRO A 92 22.75 37.81 -20.93
N VAL A 93 21.91 36.79 -21.00
CA VAL A 93 22.26 35.47 -21.55
C VAL A 93 22.36 35.55 -23.06
N GLN A 94 23.52 35.27 -23.60
CA GLN A 94 23.77 35.14 -25.04
C GLN A 94 23.00 33.94 -25.59
N ARG A 95 22.14 34.20 -26.57
CA ARG A 95 21.46 33.16 -27.37
C ARG A 95 22.47 32.51 -28.32
N SER A 96 22.76 31.25 -28.09
CA SER A 96 23.41 30.39 -29.05
C SER A 96 22.37 29.76 -29.98
N ALA A 97 22.61 29.89 -31.28
CA ALA A 97 21.71 29.48 -32.36
C ALA A 97 21.55 27.92 -32.39
N GLY A 98 20.32 27.44 -32.52
CA GLY A 98 20.03 26.05 -32.74
C GLY A 98 20.22 25.57 -34.18
N PRO A 99 20.56 24.30 -34.40
CA PRO A 99 20.53 23.67 -35.70
C PRO A 99 19.13 23.13 -36.09
N PRO A 100 18.88 22.79 -37.37
CA PRO A 100 17.57 22.76 -37.98
C PRO A 100 16.79 21.48 -37.75
N SER A 101 15.47 21.64 -37.80
CA SER A 101 14.43 20.61 -37.77
C SER A 101 14.58 19.56 -38.88
N SER A 102 14.42 18.29 -38.52
CA SER A 102 14.14 17.17 -39.39
C SER A 102 12.87 16.41 -39.01
N PRO A 103 12.19 15.70 -39.92
CA PRO A 103 10.74 15.59 -39.94
C PRO A 103 10.16 14.47 -39.05
N ARG A 104 8.93 14.71 -38.60
CA ARG A 104 8.03 13.81 -37.94
C ARG A 104 7.83 12.51 -38.73
N THR A 105 8.18 11.39 -38.10
CA THR A 105 7.65 10.10 -38.51
C THR A 105 6.86 9.55 -37.34
N THR A 106 5.55 9.48 -37.52
CA THR A 106 4.62 8.81 -36.64
C THR A 106 4.83 7.30 -36.74
N TYR A 107 5.29 6.68 -35.67
CA TYR A 107 5.25 5.23 -35.51
C TYR A 107 4.32 4.87 -34.37
N PHE A 108 3.21 4.23 -34.69
CA PHE A 108 2.39 3.48 -33.76
C PHE A 108 3.18 2.22 -33.37
N GLY A 109 3.68 2.18 -32.16
CA GLY A 109 4.31 1.01 -31.54
C GLY A 109 3.53 0.61 -30.30
N THR A 110 3.12 -0.63 -30.28
CA THR A 110 2.47 -1.37 -29.18
C THR A 110 3.22 -1.24 -27.86
N PRO A 111 2.54 -1.23 -26.72
CA PRO A 111 3.19 -1.18 -25.42
C PRO A 111 3.93 -2.48 -25.12
N ASP A 112 5.24 -2.35 -24.89
CA ASP A 112 6.15 -3.39 -24.45
C ASP A 112 5.98 -3.59 -22.93
N PRO A 113 5.74 -4.82 -22.40
CA PRO A 113 5.47 -5.09 -20.99
C PRO A 113 6.74 -5.34 -20.15
N ASP A 114 7.85 -4.65 -20.41
CA ASP A 114 9.09 -4.81 -19.63
C ASP A 114 9.60 -3.49 -19.04
N VAL A 115 8.81 -2.86 -18.18
CA VAL A 115 9.33 -1.81 -17.27
C VAL A 115 10.02 -2.50 -16.09
N ARG A 116 11.30 -2.82 -16.28
CA ARG A 116 12.16 -3.21 -15.14
C ARG A 116 12.32 -2.00 -14.21
N PRO A 117 12.18 -2.16 -12.88
CA PRO A 117 12.40 -1.08 -11.95
C PRO A 117 13.83 -0.55 -12.09
N TYR A 118 13.96 0.76 -12.26
CA TYR A 118 15.22 1.49 -12.33
C TYR A 118 15.98 1.27 -11.01
N ARG A 119 16.97 0.35 -11.03
CA ARG A 119 17.92 0.18 -9.93
C ARG A 119 18.74 1.46 -9.84
N ARG A 120 18.56 2.24 -8.78
CA ARG A 120 19.49 3.32 -8.41
C ARG A 120 20.90 2.73 -8.36
N PRO A 121 21.88 3.32 -9.05
CA PRO A 121 23.26 2.85 -8.96
C PRO A 121 23.75 3.02 -7.52
N SER A 122 24.11 1.89 -6.88
CA SER A 122 24.60 1.89 -5.51
C SER A 122 25.82 2.82 -5.40
N LYS A 123 25.79 3.74 -4.44
CA LYS A 123 26.88 4.67 -4.14
C LYS A 123 28.22 3.96 -3.79
N ARG A 124 28.17 2.64 -3.51
CA ARG A 124 29.34 1.80 -3.16
C ARG A 124 30.42 1.70 -4.24
N LYS A 125 30.08 1.83 -5.55
CA LYS A 125 31.12 1.77 -6.61
C LYS A 125 31.95 3.06 -6.74
N LYS A 126 31.39 4.21 -6.33
CA LYS A 126 32.15 5.49 -6.32
C LYS A 126 33.07 5.60 -5.10
N ALA A 127 32.63 5.06 -3.94
CA ALA A 127 33.45 5.00 -2.74
C ALA A 127 34.69 4.10 -2.94
N ALA A 128 34.53 2.93 -3.56
CA ALA A 128 35.64 2.02 -3.83
C ALA A 128 36.71 2.64 -4.76
N VAL A 129 36.31 3.44 -5.75
CA VAL A 129 37.26 4.12 -6.65
C VAL A 129 37.99 5.26 -5.91
N ILE A 130 37.29 5.98 -5.04
CA ILE A 130 37.91 7.05 -4.22
C ILE A 130 38.90 6.44 -3.23
N VAL A 131 38.55 5.34 -2.57
CA VAL A 131 39.45 4.61 -1.65
C VAL A 131 40.70 4.13 -2.37
N VAL A 132 40.60 3.56 -3.57
CA VAL A 132 41.76 3.13 -4.36
C VAL A 132 42.63 4.31 -4.77
N ILE A 133 42.05 5.44 -5.16
CA ILE A 133 42.82 6.65 -5.51
C ILE A 133 43.53 7.21 -4.27
N VAL A 134 42.86 7.25 -3.12
CA VAL A 134 43.47 7.70 -1.85
C VAL A 134 44.57 6.78 -1.41
N LEU A 135 44.44 5.45 -1.54
CA LEU A 135 45.47 4.48 -1.23
C LEU A 135 46.68 4.61 -2.17
N VAL A 136 46.48 4.89 -3.46
CA VAL A 136 47.59 5.09 -4.42
C VAL A 136 48.31 6.40 -4.13
N ILE A 137 47.60 7.47 -3.81
CA ILE A 137 48.19 8.75 -3.41
C ILE A 137 48.93 8.64 -2.08
N ALA A 138 48.38 7.90 -1.12
CA ALA A 138 49.04 7.60 0.15
C ALA A 138 50.31 6.74 -0.03
N ALA A 139 50.31 5.77 -0.94
CA ALA A 139 51.47 4.93 -1.24
C ALA A 139 52.59 5.72 -1.96
N LEU A 140 52.25 6.69 -2.84
CA LEU A 140 53.21 7.54 -3.53
C LEU A 140 53.78 8.65 -2.63
N ALA A 141 52.92 9.20 -1.74
CA ALA A 141 53.36 10.16 -0.73
C ALA A 141 54.25 9.48 0.35
N GLY A 142 53.80 8.31 0.84
CA GLY A 142 54.55 7.57 1.88
C GLY A 142 55.96 7.15 1.46
N GLY A 143 56.15 6.70 0.21
CA GLY A 143 57.47 6.31 -0.30
C GLY A 143 58.49 7.43 -0.42
N GLY A 144 58.00 8.63 -0.78
CA GLY A 144 58.85 9.83 -0.87
C GLY A 144 59.23 10.43 0.50
N VAL A 145 58.27 10.42 1.39
CA VAL A 145 58.43 10.89 2.76
C VAL A 145 59.34 9.96 3.57
N TRP A 146 59.19 8.67 3.45
CA TRP A 146 60.05 7.67 4.14
C TRP A 146 61.52 7.83 3.79
N TYR A 147 61.87 8.16 2.52
CA TYR A 147 63.26 8.35 2.07
C TYR A 147 63.86 9.67 2.62
N PHE A 148 63.04 10.70 2.86
CA PHE A 148 63.47 12.00 3.40
C PHE A 148 63.63 11.94 4.93
N LEU A 149 62.83 11.18 5.64
CA LEU A 149 62.76 11.06 7.09
C LEU A 149 63.98 10.29 7.70
N SER A 150 64.67 9.46 6.92
CA SER A 150 65.76 8.63 7.42
C SER A 150 67.06 9.39 7.69
N ARG A 151 67.03 10.74 7.79
CA ARG A 151 68.28 11.50 7.85
C ARG A 151 68.46 12.47 9.01
N GLN A 152 67.46 12.79 9.83
CA GLN A 152 67.63 13.73 10.95
C GLN A 152 66.62 13.49 12.10
N PRO A 153 67.06 12.94 13.28
CA PRO A 153 66.13 12.55 14.36
C PRO A 153 65.44 13.75 15.04
N ASP A 154 66.10 14.84 15.27
CA ASP A 154 65.52 16.04 15.92
C ASP A 154 64.51 16.79 15.01
N GLU A 155 64.65 16.69 13.68
CA GLU A 155 63.72 17.29 12.73
C GLU A 155 62.38 16.51 12.67
N ASN A 156 62.41 15.19 12.78
CA ASN A 156 61.23 14.35 12.73
C ASN A 156 60.26 14.64 13.90
N LEU A 157 60.80 14.75 15.13
CA LEU A 157 59.99 15.10 16.30
C LEU A 157 59.35 16.53 16.17
N THR A 158 60.14 17.48 15.72
CA THR A 158 59.66 18.85 15.51
C THR A 158 58.57 18.93 14.44
N LEU A 159 58.68 18.13 13.36
CA LEU A 159 57.64 18.04 12.32
C LEU A 159 56.38 17.34 12.85
N ALA A 160 56.53 16.26 13.62
CA ALA A 160 55.43 15.55 14.26
C ALA A 160 54.59 16.50 15.15
N GLU A 161 55.24 17.28 16.02
CA GLU A 161 54.58 18.28 16.87
C GLU A 161 53.90 19.38 16.05
N GLN A 162 54.49 19.84 14.94
CA GLN A 162 53.86 20.80 14.05
C GLN A 162 52.60 20.27 13.36
N TYR A 163 52.63 19.00 12.88
CA TYR A 163 51.47 18.38 12.28
C TYR A 163 50.39 18.09 13.32
N MET A 164 50.78 17.66 14.53
CA MET A 164 49.90 17.50 15.68
C MET A 164 49.15 18.81 16.00
N ALA A 165 49.89 19.93 16.10
CA ALA A 165 49.31 21.24 16.37
C ALA A 165 48.39 21.76 15.27
N ARG A 166 48.55 21.27 14.03
CA ARG A 166 47.68 21.62 12.87
C ARG A 166 46.48 20.67 12.73
N GLY A 167 46.40 19.60 13.51
CA GLY A 167 45.39 18.59 13.38
C GLY A 167 45.59 17.60 12.23
N ASP A 168 46.77 17.53 11.63
CA ASP A 168 47.14 16.54 10.61
C ASP A 168 47.73 15.31 11.31
N PHE A 169 46.83 14.51 11.91
CA PHE A 169 47.19 13.42 12.82
C PHE A 169 47.85 12.24 12.07
N ASP A 170 47.54 12.02 10.80
CA ASP A 170 48.14 10.99 9.97
C ASP A 170 49.62 11.25 9.77
N LYS A 171 49.95 12.48 9.37
CA LYS A 171 51.35 12.91 9.25
C LYS A 171 52.05 13.01 10.60
N ALA A 172 51.36 13.45 11.62
CA ALA A 172 51.90 13.50 12.96
C ALA A 172 52.32 12.08 13.40
N LEU A 173 51.45 11.04 13.17
CA LEU A 173 51.76 9.67 13.49
C LEU A 173 52.97 9.15 12.68
N GLU A 174 53.03 9.43 11.37
CA GLU A 174 54.15 8.99 10.53
C GLU A 174 55.46 9.57 11.03
N TYR A 175 55.48 10.88 11.35
CA TYR A 175 56.71 11.55 11.87
C TYR A 175 57.04 11.13 13.30
N TYR A 176 56.06 10.88 14.19
CA TYR A 176 56.31 10.30 15.52
C TYR A 176 56.91 8.89 15.45
N GLN A 177 56.45 8.05 14.52
CA GLN A 177 57.01 6.71 14.31
C GLN A 177 58.44 6.78 13.75
N ALA A 178 58.72 7.70 12.85
CA ALA A 178 60.06 7.94 12.33
C ALA A 178 61.01 8.43 13.44
N ALA A 179 60.58 9.39 14.26
CA ALA A 179 61.33 9.89 15.42
C ALA A 179 61.57 8.77 16.45
N GLN A 180 60.58 7.91 16.70
CA GLN A 180 60.68 6.76 17.60
C GLN A 180 61.78 5.78 17.16
N ALA A 181 61.90 5.51 15.85
CA ALA A 181 62.88 4.58 15.30
C ALA A 181 64.34 5.06 15.49
N GLU A 182 64.55 6.33 15.68
CA GLU A 182 65.85 6.99 15.80
C GLU A 182 66.15 7.48 17.23
N ALA A 183 65.15 7.43 18.15
CA ALA A 183 65.27 7.92 19.52
C ALA A 183 66.16 7.02 20.38
N ASP A 184 66.93 7.58 21.30
CA ASP A 184 67.72 6.86 22.32
C ASP A 184 66.78 6.14 23.32
N ASP A 185 65.59 6.69 23.58
CA ASP A 185 64.50 6.07 24.37
C ASP A 185 63.22 6.03 23.55
N PRO A 186 62.97 4.98 22.77
CA PRO A 186 61.76 4.84 21.95
C PRO A 186 60.47 4.81 22.76
N SER A 187 60.50 4.41 24.01
CA SER A 187 59.30 4.29 24.87
C SER A 187 58.68 5.64 25.25
N SER A 188 59.47 6.73 25.15
CA SER A 188 59.00 8.08 25.45
C SER A 188 57.88 8.54 24.50
N LEU A 189 57.79 8.03 23.28
CA LEU A 189 56.80 8.37 22.27
C LEU A 189 55.62 7.38 22.16
N ASP A 190 55.73 6.19 22.81
CA ASP A 190 54.72 5.12 22.72
C ASP A 190 53.30 5.64 23.04
N ALA A 191 53.14 6.42 24.12
CA ALA A 191 51.84 6.89 24.55
C ALA A 191 51.20 7.79 23.49
N THR A 192 51.96 8.73 22.87
CA THR A 192 51.47 9.64 21.83
C THR A 192 51.12 8.88 20.56
N ILE A 193 51.97 7.99 20.11
CA ILE A 193 51.74 7.13 18.95
C ILE A 193 50.47 6.32 19.15
N GLN A 194 50.26 5.74 20.34
CA GLN A 194 49.05 4.96 20.63
C GLN A 194 47.78 5.82 20.64
N LEU A 195 47.83 7.05 21.18
CA LEU A 195 46.68 8.00 21.10
C LEU A 195 46.28 8.30 19.68
N LEU A 196 47.27 8.55 18.81
CA LEU A 196 47.03 8.83 17.39
C LEU A 196 46.44 7.66 16.63
N ARG A 197 46.95 6.43 16.91
CA ARG A 197 46.39 5.18 16.35
C ARG A 197 44.96 4.96 16.81
N ASP A 198 44.68 5.11 18.11
CA ASP A 198 43.33 4.96 18.65
C ASP A 198 42.37 5.99 18.03
N TYR A 199 42.87 7.19 17.69
CA TYR A 199 42.07 8.19 16.97
C TYR A 199 41.76 7.76 15.52
N GLN A 200 42.78 7.23 14.79
CA GLN A 200 42.55 6.71 13.43
C GLN A 200 41.58 5.51 13.45
N ASP A 201 41.75 4.60 14.38
CA ASP A 201 40.84 3.44 14.55
C ASP A 201 39.39 3.94 14.80
N ALA A 202 39.24 5.00 15.58
CA ALA A 202 37.92 5.59 15.84
C ALA A 202 37.34 6.28 14.59
N GLN A 203 38.17 6.95 13.76
CA GLN A 203 37.74 7.47 12.45
C GLN A 203 37.28 6.36 11.52
N ASP A 204 38.04 5.26 11.46
CA ASP A 204 37.69 4.09 10.65
C ASP A 204 36.33 3.52 11.09
N TYR A 205 36.02 3.47 12.39
CA TYR A 205 34.69 3.07 12.86
C TYR A 205 33.59 4.01 12.35
N VAL A 206 33.80 5.33 12.39
CA VAL A 206 32.81 6.30 11.87
C VAL A 206 32.61 6.12 10.36
N ASP A 207 33.70 6.01 9.61
CA ASP A 207 33.67 5.86 8.15
C ASP A 207 32.99 4.56 7.69
N ASN A 208 33.08 3.52 8.51
CA ASN A 208 32.41 2.23 8.28
C ASN A 208 30.97 2.16 8.81
N GLY A 209 30.45 3.23 9.43
CA GLY A 209 29.10 3.27 10.00
C GLY A 209 28.95 2.49 11.33
N GLN A 210 30.08 2.18 11.97
CA GLN A 210 30.14 1.48 13.25
C GLN A 210 30.11 2.50 14.41
N TYR A 211 29.01 3.23 14.48
CA TYR A 211 28.91 4.41 15.37
C TYR A 211 28.96 4.04 16.84
N THR A 212 28.42 2.89 17.24
CA THR A 212 28.45 2.42 18.63
C THR A 212 29.91 2.17 19.09
N GLU A 213 30.71 1.51 18.25
CA GLU A 213 32.11 1.23 18.48
C GLU A 213 32.93 2.54 18.45
N ALA A 214 32.62 3.44 17.50
CA ALA A 214 33.23 4.75 17.40
C ALA A 214 33.04 5.57 18.69
N VAL A 215 31.80 5.69 19.16
CA VAL A 215 31.45 6.42 20.40
C VAL A 215 32.17 5.82 21.61
N ALA A 216 32.23 4.49 21.71
CA ALA A 216 32.92 3.82 22.82
C ALA A 216 34.43 4.08 22.76
N ALA A 217 35.08 3.97 21.59
CA ALA A 217 36.49 4.24 21.40
C ALA A 217 36.85 5.70 21.70
N LEU A 218 36.04 6.65 21.16
CA LEU A 218 36.26 8.08 21.34
C LEU A 218 36.11 8.52 22.81
N LYS A 219 35.14 7.99 23.54
CA LYS A 219 35.02 8.23 25.00
C LYS A 219 36.22 7.72 25.78
N GLN A 220 36.76 6.58 25.43
CA GLN A 220 37.99 6.07 26.04
C GLN A 220 39.19 6.93 25.70
N LEU A 221 39.32 7.36 24.44
CA LEU A 221 40.39 8.23 23.98
C LEU A 221 40.32 9.61 24.63
N GLN A 222 39.12 10.22 24.74
CA GLN A 222 38.90 11.49 25.43
C GLN A 222 39.41 11.48 26.89
N ASN A 223 39.18 10.35 27.61
CA ASN A 223 39.67 10.19 28.98
C ASN A 223 41.21 10.07 29.08
N ARG A 224 41.87 9.70 28.00
CA ARG A 224 43.35 9.51 27.96
C ARG A 224 44.07 10.77 27.46
N VAL A 225 43.40 11.61 26.68
CA VAL A 225 43.95 12.89 26.24
C VAL A 225 43.85 13.89 27.40
N THR A 226 44.98 14.14 28.09
CA THR A 226 45.01 14.90 29.34
C THR A 226 45.03 16.40 29.17
N ASP A 227 45.36 16.89 27.96
CA ASP A 227 45.41 18.33 27.65
C ASP A 227 44.18 18.79 26.87
N PRO A 228 43.20 19.45 27.52
CA PRO A 228 41.98 19.93 26.88
C PRO A 228 42.25 21.07 25.83
N SER A 229 43.43 21.66 25.83
CA SER A 229 43.82 22.69 24.87
C SER A 229 44.50 22.13 23.60
N SER A 230 44.75 20.84 23.56
CA SER A 230 45.40 20.19 22.43
C SER A 230 44.46 20.06 21.21
N ALA A 231 45.06 20.15 20.00
CA ALA A 231 44.33 19.92 18.78
C ALA A 231 43.69 18.52 18.73
N LEU A 232 44.34 17.52 19.33
CA LEU A 232 43.80 16.15 19.39
C LEU A 232 42.55 16.07 20.28
N TYR A 233 42.52 16.78 21.43
CA TYR A 233 41.33 16.80 22.29
C TYR A 233 40.12 17.38 21.56
N ALA A 234 40.32 18.56 20.89
CA ALA A 234 39.26 19.16 20.10
C ALA A 234 38.77 18.27 18.96
N ALA A 235 39.69 17.61 18.26
CA ALA A 235 39.32 16.68 17.19
C ALA A 235 38.56 15.41 17.72
N VAL A 236 38.96 14.88 18.87
CA VAL A 236 38.25 13.77 19.53
C VAL A 236 36.84 14.19 19.93
N GLU A 237 36.68 15.42 20.49
CA GLU A 237 35.36 15.95 20.86
C GLU A 237 34.46 16.16 19.64
N ASP A 238 35.01 16.76 18.56
CA ASP A 238 34.25 16.96 17.31
C ASP A 238 33.82 15.61 16.67
N LEU A 239 34.73 14.65 16.61
CA LEU A 239 34.44 13.33 16.06
C LEU A 239 33.47 12.54 16.93
N LEU A 240 33.54 12.68 18.27
CA LEU A 240 32.60 12.07 19.19
C LEU A 240 31.17 12.64 19.00
N ASN A 241 31.05 13.95 18.89
CA ASN A 241 29.77 14.59 18.62
C ASN A 241 29.18 14.13 17.27
N GLN A 242 30.05 14.05 16.24
CA GLN A 242 29.65 13.55 14.92
C GLN A 242 29.20 12.07 14.98
N ALA A 243 29.95 11.22 15.67
CA ALA A 243 29.61 9.80 15.84
C ALA A 243 28.31 9.61 16.60
N GLN A 244 28.06 10.40 17.66
CA GLN A 244 26.82 10.35 18.45
C GLN A 244 25.62 10.81 17.63
N THR A 245 25.74 11.87 16.85
CA THR A 245 24.67 12.33 15.97
C THR A 245 24.36 11.26 14.90
N ALA A 246 25.40 10.74 14.26
CA ALA A 246 25.22 9.69 13.24
C ALA A 246 24.63 8.39 13.83
N GLN A 247 24.97 8.05 15.07
CA GLN A 247 24.36 6.92 15.79
C GLN A 247 22.86 7.16 15.99
N SER A 248 22.47 8.31 16.53
CA SER A 248 21.08 8.68 16.75
C SER A 248 20.27 8.69 15.46
N ASP A 249 20.82 9.27 14.38
CA ASP A 249 20.19 9.28 13.07
C ASP A 249 19.99 7.86 12.48
N SER A 250 20.97 6.98 12.70
CA SER A 250 20.90 5.57 12.26
C SER A 250 19.87 4.77 13.05
N GLU A 251 19.79 4.99 14.37
CA GLU A 251 18.80 4.37 15.25
C GLU A 251 17.39 4.84 14.85
N PHE A 252 17.19 6.14 14.69
CA PHE A 252 15.92 6.71 14.21
C PHE A 252 15.51 6.12 12.86
N ALA A 253 16.42 6.08 11.87
CA ALA A 253 16.12 5.54 10.54
C ALA A 253 15.72 4.05 10.59
N SER A 254 16.36 3.28 11.48
CA SER A 254 16.02 1.87 11.71
C SER A 254 14.63 1.70 12.32
N ASP A 255 14.30 2.49 13.31
CA ASP A 255 13.02 2.40 14.01
C ASP A 255 11.86 2.92 13.13
N LEU A 256 12.08 3.98 12.35
CA LEU A 256 11.13 4.47 11.37
C LEU A 256 10.88 3.41 10.27
N ALA A 257 11.94 2.76 9.77
CA ALA A 257 11.81 1.69 8.78
C ALA A 257 11.03 0.50 9.33
N ARG A 258 11.20 0.18 10.62
CA ARG A 258 10.42 -0.88 11.29
C ARG A 258 8.95 -0.49 11.46
N ALA A 259 8.68 0.78 11.79
CA ALA A 259 7.31 1.29 11.85
C ALA A 259 6.62 1.19 10.47
N GLN A 260 7.34 1.53 9.39
CA GLN A 260 6.85 1.36 8.03
C GLN A 260 6.60 -0.12 7.68
N GLU A 261 7.49 -1.03 8.08
CA GLU A 261 7.27 -2.48 7.88
C GLU A 261 6.02 -2.98 8.61
N TYR A 262 5.74 -2.50 9.81
CA TYR A 262 4.51 -2.82 10.52
C TYR A 262 3.27 -2.30 9.77
N LEU A 263 3.32 -1.09 9.24
CA LEU A 263 2.23 -0.52 8.43
C LEU A 263 1.97 -1.35 7.17
N ASP A 264 3.01 -1.68 6.43
CA ASP A 264 2.94 -2.46 5.18
C ASP A 264 2.36 -3.87 5.41
N ASN A 265 2.58 -4.43 6.61
CA ASN A 265 2.05 -5.72 7.03
C ASN A 265 0.68 -5.62 7.73
N SER A 266 0.03 -4.45 7.71
CA SER A 266 -1.25 -4.18 8.39
C SER A 266 -1.22 -4.42 9.91
N GLN A 267 -0.04 -4.30 10.51
CA GLN A 267 0.18 -4.44 11.95
C GLN A 267 0.05 -3.09 12.65
N TYR A 268 -1.13 -2.49 12.56
CA TYR A 268 -1.40 -1.10 12.93
C TYR A 268 -1.07 -0.77 14.40
N ASP A 269 -1.36 -1.67 15.33
CA ASP A 269 -1.06 -1.47 16.75
C ASP A 269 0.45 -1.39 17.03
N GLN A 270 1.24 -2.22 16.33
CA GLN A 270 2.69 -2.23 16.46
C GLN A 270 3.30 -0.99 15.80
N CYS A 271 2.79 -0.57 14.65
CA CYS A 271 3.16 0.68 14.03
C CYS A 271 2.88 1.87 14.95
N ALA A 272 1.68 1.97 15.52
CA ALA A 272 1.30 3.02 16.46
C ALA A 272 2.23 3.06 17.67
N ALA A 273 2.50 1.92 18.31
CA ALA A 273 3.38 1.83 19.47
C ALA A 273 4.82 2.26 19.15
N MET A 274 5.33 1.95 17.97
CA MET A 274 6.66 2.39 17.52
C MET A 274 6.68 3.90 17.28
N LEU A 275 5.67 4.46 16.63
CA LEU A 275 5.54 5.90 16.41
C LEU A 275 5.38 6.67 17.73
N ASP A 276 4.66 6.12 18.69
CA ASP A 276 4.54 6.71 20.03
C ASP A 276 5.89 6.74 20.75
N THR A 277 6.73 5.71 20.53
CA THR A 277 8.09 5.68 21.10
C THR A 277 8.97 6.75 20.45
N LEU A 278 8.88 6.93 19.15
CA LEU A 278 9.61 7.98 18.41
C LEU A 278 9.13 9.39 18.80
N ASP A 279 7.82 9.61 18.92
CA ASP A 279 7.27 10.90 19.33
C ASP A 279 7.68 11.31 20.75
N ALA A 280 7.98 10.34 21.62
CA ALA A 280 8.44 10.58 22.98
C ALA A 280 9.92 10.99 23.06
N ASP A 281 10.68 10.92 21.97
CA ASP A 281 12.07 11.31 21.91
C ASP A 281 12.22 12.82 21.65
N ASP A 282 12.51 13.55 22.71
CA ASP A 282 12.72 15.01 22.67
C ASP A 282 13.97 15.42 21.86
N THR A 283 14.84 14.48 21.51
CA THR A 283 16.09 14.74 20.77
C THR A 283 15.92 14.78 19.27
N LEU A 284 14.76 14.37 18.74
CA LEU A 284 14.48 14.37 17.33
C LEU A 284 14.51 15.76 16.71
N THR A 285 15.11 15.87 15.54
CA THR A 285 15.07 17.06 14.70
C THR A 285 13.66 17.31 14.16
N GLU A 286 13.38 18.55 13.71
CA GLU A 286 12.07 18.88 13.12
C GLU A 286 11.79 18.06 11.85
N ASP A 287 12.83 17.73 11.06
CA ASP A 287 12.70 16.88 9.87
C ASP A 287 12.34 15.43 10.26
N GLN A 288 12.91 14.92 11.33
CA GLN A 288 12.59 13.58 11.86
C GLN A 288 11.17 13.53 12.42
N LYS A 289 10.76 14.56 13.17
CA LYS A 289 9.37 14.70 13.65
C LYS A 289 8.36 14.77 12.51
N SER A 290 8.71 15.47 11.42
CA SER A 290 7.87 15.50 10.22
C SER A 290 7.71 14.10 9.59
N GLN A 291 8.78 13.33 9.52
CA GLN A 291 8.71 11.94 9.01
C GLN A 291 7.83 11.04 9.87
N VAL A 292 7.91 11.19 11.20
CA VAL A 292 7.03 10.47 12.13
C VAL A 292 5.57 10.87 11.93
N ALA A 293 5.30 12.17 11.77
CA ALA A 293 3.95 12.69 11.54
C ALA A 293 3.37 12.19 10.20
N ASP A 294 4.16 12.20 9.14
CA ASP A 294 3.76 11.71 7.81
C ASP A 294 3.39 10.20 7.86
N LEU A 295 4.17 9.40 8.59
CA LEU A 295 3.87 7.98 8.75
C LEU A 295 2.64 7.74 9.64
N ARG A 296 2.40 8.61 10.62
CA ARG A 296 1.18 8.56 11.46
C ARG A 296 -0.09 8.91 10.66
N GLU A 297 0.00 9.84 9.72
CA GLU A 297 -1.08 10.14 8.79
C GLU A 297 -1.41 8.90 7.92
N GLN A 298 -0.39 8.28 7.33
CA GLN A 298 -0.54 7.04 6.55
C GLN A 298 -1.15 5.90 7.38
N LEU A 299 -0.75 5.75 8.64
CA LEU A 299 -1.34 4.77 9.55
C LEU A 299 -2.85 5.02 9.76
N THR A 300 -3.22 6.28 9.98
CA THR A 300 -4.62 6.67 10.17
C THR A 300 -5.45 6.36 8.92
N GLU A 301 -4.96 6.72 7.74
CA GLU A 301 -5.62 6.43 6.47
C GLU A 301 -5.77 4.92 6.21
N ALA A 302 -4.73 4.14 6.54
CA ALA A 302 -4.76 2.69 6.42
C ALA A 302 -5.79 2.04 7.37
N GLN A 303 -5.84 2.48 8.63
CA GLN A 303 -6.83 2.03 9.62
C GLN A 303 -8.26 2.35 9.18
N GLU A 304 -8.52 3.59 8.74
CA GLU A 304 -9.83 3.98 8.24
C GLU A 304 -10.26 3.21 6.99
N SER A 305 -9.29 2.90 6.11
CA SER A 305 -9.59 2.12 4.91
C SER A 305 -9.89 0.65 5.25
N ALA A 306 -9.16 0.06 6.20
CA ALA A 306 -9.41 -1.28 6.69
C ALA A 306 -10.78 -1.38 7.38
N GLN A 307 -11.10 -0.42 8.23
CA GLN A 307 -12.40 -0.35 8.90
C GLN A 307 -13.55 -0.24 7.89
N ARG A 308 -13.43 0.64 6.88
CA ARG A 308 -14.46 0.75 5.82
C ARG A 308 -14.64 -0.55 5.04
N GLN A 309 -13.56 -1.31 4.81
CA GLN A 309 -13.64 -2.61 4.16
C GLN A 309 -14.37 -3.64 5.04
N GLU A 310 -14.04 -3.70 6.33
CA GLU A 310 -14.70 -4.59 7.29
C GLU A 310 -16.20 -4.27 7.40
N GLU A 311 -16.55 -2.99 7.55
CA GLU A 311 -17.94 -2.52 7.59
C GLU A 311 -18.71 -2.88 6.31
N SER A 312 -18.08 -2.72 5.14
CA SER A 312 -18.67 -3.09 3.85
C SER A 312 -18.89 -4.59 3.73
N GLN A 313 -17.90 -5.42 4.14
CA GLN A 313 -18.02 -6.87 4.14
C GLN A 313 -19.10 -7.36 5.12
N GLN A 314 -19.17 -6.74 6.29
CA GLN A 314 -20.21 -7.06 7.26
C GLN A 314 -21.61 -6.73 6.71
N GLN A 315 -21.80 -5.54 6.12
CA GLN A 315 -23.04 -5.14 5.50
C GLN A 315 -23.45 -6.09 4.37
N GLN A 316 -22.50 -6.51 3.51
CA GLN A 316 -22.76 -7.50 2.47
C GLN A 316 -23.20 -8.85 3.06
N SER A 317 -22.51 -9.31 4.10
CA SER A 317 -22.85 -10.56 4.77
C SER A 317 -24.24 -10.52 5.42
N GLU A 318 -24.59 -9.43 6.11
CA GLU A 318 -25.90 -9.24 6.72
C GLU A 318 -27.01 -9.16 5.67
N GLN A 319 -26.76 -8.49 4.54
CA GLN A 319 -27.73 -8.41 3.46
C GLN A 319 -27.93 -9.74 2.75
N LYS A 320 -26.85 -10.48 2.49
CA LYS A 320 -26.91 -11.85 1.97
C LYS A 320 -27.72 -12.77 2.88
N GLN A 321 -27.51 -12.70 4.19
CA GLN A 321 -28.28 -13.44 5.18
C GLN A 321 -29.77 -13.06 5.13
N THR A 322 -30.06 -11.76 5.01
CA THR A 322 -31.45 -11.26 4.88
C THR A 322 -32.15 -11.84 3.66
N PHE A 323 -31.47 -11.92 2.52
CA PHE A 323 -32.03 -12.56 1.32
C PHE A 323 -32.18 -14.07 1.49
N SER A 324 -31.20 -14.74 2.11
CA SER A 324 -31.32 -16.17 2.45
C SER A 324 -32.55 -16.45 3.32
N ASP A 325 -32.76 -15.69 4.39
CA ASP A 325 -33.89 -15.84 5.29
C ASP A 325 -35.25 -15.60 4.57
N ARG A 326 -35.26 -14.67 3.58
CA ARG A 326 -36.45 -14.45 2.74
C ARG A 326 -36.71 -15.59 1.79
N ILE A 327 -35.68 -16.19 1.21
CA ILE A 327 -35.76 -17.40 0.38
C ILE A 327 -36.37 -18.54 1.20
N ASP A 328 -35.82 -18.83 2.38
CA ASP A 328 -36.27 -19.88 3.26
C ASP A 328 -37.76 -19.74 3.62
N LYS A 329 -38.18 -18.49 3.90
CA LYS A 329 -39.57 -18.14 4.19
C LYS A 329 -40.50 -18.35 2.98
N LEU A 330 -40.06 -18.01 1.76
CA LEU A 330 -40.82 -18.26 0.55
C LEU A 330 -40.91 -19.75 0.26
N GLU A 331 -39.86 -20.51 0.50
CA GLU A 331 -39.92 -21.98 0.41
C GLU A 331 -40.91 -22.59 1.39
N GLU A 332 -40.96 -22.11 2.63
CA GLU A 332 -41.95 -22.54 3.60
C GLU A 332 -43.39 -22.22 3.13
N ASN A 333 -43.59 -21.06 2.53
CA ASN A 333 -44.87 -20.65 1.94
C ASN A 333 -45.22 -21.56 0.74
N ASP A 334 -44.26 -21.92 -0.10
CA ASP A 334 -44.46 -22.81 -1.26
C ASP A 334 -45.01 -24.21 -0.86
N LEU A 335 -44.66 -24.70 0.34
CA LEU A 335 -45.21 -25.95 0.86
C LEU A 335 -46.73 -25.92 1.02
N GLN A 336 -47.31 -24.71 1.17
CA GLN A 336 -48.77 -24.58 1.27
C GLN A 336 -49.49 -24.84 -0.05
N ILE A 337 -48.82 -24.66 -1.21
CA ILE A 337 -49.40 -24.94 -2.54
C ILE A 337 -49.80 -26.41 -2.64
N ALA A 338 -48.94 -27.33 -2.14
CA ALA A 338 -49.24 -28.76 -2.16
C ALA A 338 -50.45 -29.16 -1.28
N SER A 339 -50.92 -28.26 -0.42
CA SER A 339 -52.10 -28.49 0.43
C SER A 339 -53.40 -27.89 -0.11
N ALA A 340 -53.36 -27.31 -1.31
CA ALA A 340 -54.54 -26.72 -1.97
C ALA A 340 -55.67 -27.73 -2.13
N ALA A 341 -56.92 -27.33 -1.89
CA ALA A 341 -58.05 -28.21 -1.93
C ALA A 341 -58.64 -28.37 -3.36
N THR A 342 -58.42 -27.35 -4.19
CA THR A 342 -58.92 -27.31 -5.58
C THR A 342 -57.79 -26.78 -6.50
N THR A 343 -57.93 -27.00 -7.82
CA THR A 343 -56.98 -26.47 -8.82
C THR A 343 -57.03 -24.93 -8.87
N GLU A 344 -58.19 -24.33 -8.60
CA GLU A 344 -58.30 -22.86 -8.49
C GLU A 344 -57.57 -22.33 -7.27
N ASP A 345 -57.61 -23.04 -6.13
CA ASP A 345 -56.86 -22.64 -4.94
C ASP A 345 -55.32 -22.82 -5.19
N GLU A 346 -54.96 -23.88 -5.85
CA GLU A 346 -53.56 -24.16 -6.24
C GLU A 346 -53.05 -23.06 -7.19
N LEU A 347 -53.82 -22.68 -8.19
CA LEU A 347 -53.50 -21.60 -9.11
C LEU A 347 -53.31 -20.26 -8.36
N ALA A 348 -54.23 -19.92 -7.45
CA ALA A 348 -54.17 -18.69 -6.70
C ALA A 348 -52.91 -18.64 -5.80
N LEU A 349 -52.56 -19.76 -5.12
CA LEU A 349 -51.37 -19.88 -4.28
C LEU A 349 -50.10 -19.81 -5.13
N THR A 350 -50.06 -20.52 -6.26
CA THR A 350 -48.88 -20.51 -7.15
C THR A 350 -48.64 -19.14 -7.77
N ALA A 351 -49.70 -18.43 -8.22
CA ALA A 351 -49.59 -17.09 -8.73
C ALA A 351 -49.07 -16.10 -7.66
N SER A 352 -49.64 -16.18 -6.44
CA SER A 352 -49.14 -15.37 -5.31
C SER A 352 -47.69 -15.69 -4.92
N SER A 353 -47.30 -16.96 -4.96
CA SER A 353 -45.92 -17.35 -4.71
C SER A 353 -44.96 -16.78 -5.79
N PHE A 354 -45.34 -16.89 -7.07
CA PHE A 354 -44.54 -16.30 -8.14
C PHE A 354 -44.35 -14.81 -7.94
N GLU A 355 -45.40 -14.06 -7.61
CA GLU A 355 -45.28 -12.61 -7.35
C GLU A 355 -44.29 -12.29 -6.21
N GLN A 356 -44.29 -13.13 -5.16
CA GLN A 356 -43.36 -12.95 -4.03
C GLN A 356 -41.90 -13.26 -4.42
N TRP A 357 -41.69 -14.34 -5.21
CA TRP A 357 -40.36 -14.65 -5.75
C TRP A 357 -39.88 -13.59 -6.74
N ASP A 358 -40.74 -13.05 -7.59
CA ASP A 358 -40.40 -11.99 -8.54
C ASP A 358 -40.04 -10.69 -7.80
N SER A 359 -40.81 -10.32 -6.75
CA SER A 359 -40.45 -9.20 -5.88
C SER A 359 -39.10 -9.38 -5.18
N LEU A 360 -38.78 -10.58 -4.69
CA LEU A 360 -37.49 -10.88 -4.10
C LEU A 360 -36.37 -10.76 -5.13
N LEU A 361 -36.59 -11.28 -6.34
CA LEU A 361 -35.63 -11.18 -7.45
C LEU A 361 -35.27 -9.72 -7.75
N MET A 362 -36.27 -8.83 -7.82
CA MET A 362 -36.05 -7.42 -8.08
C MET A 362 -35.25 -6.75 -6.96
N ASP A 363 -35.59 -7.01 -5.69
CA ASP A 363 -34.85 -6.49 -4.54
C ASP A 363 -33.37 -6.96 -4.56
N MET A 364 -33.11 -8.19 -5.01
CA MET A 364 -31.75 -8.71 -5.14
C MET A 364 -30.99 -8.01 -6.27
N TYR A 365 -31.64 -7.70 -7.40
CA TYR A 365 -31.02 -6.92 -8.47
C TYR A 365 -30.73 -5.50 -8.06
N ASP A 366 -31.63 -4.85 -7.33
CA ASP A 366 -31.41 -3.51 -6.78
C ASP A 366 -30.17 -3.50 -5.88
N TYR A 367 -30.03 -4.51 -5.02
CA TYR A 367 -28.85 -4.64 -4.17
C TYR A 367 -27.57 -4.92 -4.97
N LEU A 368 -27.59 -5.81 -5.96
CA LEU A 368 -26.44 -6.09 -6.82
C LEU A 368 -25.94 -4.85 -7.54
N SER A 369 -26.82 -3.92 -7.91
CA SER A 369 -26.44 -2.63 -8.51
C SER A 369 -25.57 -1.78 -7.59
N THR A 370 -25.61 -2.01 -6.28
CA THR A 370 -24.84 -1.25 -5.27
C THR A 370 -23.49 -1.86 -4.95
N ILE A 371 -23.31 -3.17 -5.18
CA ILE A 371 -22.08 -3.90 -4.80
C ILE A 371 -21.21 -4.30 -5.99
N LEU A 372 -21.78 -4.48 -7.18
CA LEU A 372 -21.05 -4.81 -8.39
C LEU A 372 -20.41 -3.56 -9.00
N ASN A 373 -19.24 -3.73 -9.60
CA ASN A 373 -18.69 -2.65 -10.43
C ASN A 373 -19.48 -2.52 -11.75
N ALA A 374 -19.29 -1.39 -12.45
CA ALA A 374 -20.06 -1.06 -13.65
C ALA A 374 -20.02 -2.15 -14.73
N ASP A 375 -18.87 -2.78 -14.96
CA ASP A 375 -18.71 -3.83 -15.98
C ASP A 375 -19.40 -5.13 -15.56
N GLN A 376 -19.28 -5.51 -14.29
CA GLN A 376 -19.95 -6.67 -13.73
C GLN A 376 -21.46 -6.50 -13.74
N TYR A 377 -21.97 -5.32 -13.34
CA TYR A 377 -23.39 -5.05 -13.35
C TYR A 377 -23.94 -5.03 -14.77
N ALA A 378 -23.28 -4.38 -15.72
CA ALA A 378 -23.68 -4.36 -17.11
C ALA A 378 -23.74 -5.79 -17.73
N SER A 379 -22.82 -6.67 -17.35
CA SER A 379 -22.83 -8.07 -17.78
C SER A 379 -24.02 -8.83 -17.21
N GLU A 380 -24.32 -8.64 -15.92
CA GLU A 380 -25.47 -9.30 -15.27
C GLU A 380 -26.79 -8.74 -15.76
N GLU A 381 -26.88 -7.44 -15.95
CA GLU A 381 -27.99 -6.74 -16.57
C GLU A 381 -28.22 -7.28 -17.99
N ALA A 382 -27.14 -7.46 -18.79
CA ALA A 382 -27.22 -8.09 -20.09
C ALA A 382 -27.74 -9.54 -20.01
N SER A 383 -27.47 -10.31 -19.02
CA SER A 383 -28.00 -11.66 -18.84
C SER A 383 -29.46 -11.71 -18.40
N PHE A 384 -29.95 -10.66 -17.75
CA PHE A 384 -31.31 -10.64 -17.17
C PHE A 384 -32.42 -10.60 -18.21
N GLN A 385 -32.30 -9.83 -19.26
CA GLN A 385 -33.34 -9.70 -20.29
C GLN A 385 -33.50 -11.01 -21.09
N GLN A 386 -32.39 -11.66 -21.50
CA GLN A 386 -32.49 -12.97 -22.13
C GLN A 386 -33.19 -13.96 -21.19
N TRP A 387 -32.83 -13.93 -19.92
CA TRP A 387 -33.46 -14.78 -18.91
C TRP A 387 -34.96 -14.52 -18.77
N VAL A 388 -35.42 -13.23 -18.85
CA VAL A 388 -36.86 -12.89 -18.86
C VAL A 388 -37.57 -13.47 -20.08
N GLU A 389 -37.01 -13.33 -21.27
CA GLU A 389 -37.55 -13.90 -22.50
C GLU A 389 -37.67 -15.42 -22.43
N GLU A 390 -36.64 -16.07 -21.92
CA GLU A 390 -36.65 -17.54 -21.73
C GLU A 390 -37.66 -17.99 -20.69
N ARG A 391 -37.78 -17.24 -19.57
CA ARG A 391 -38.80 -17.50 -18.55
C ARG A 391 -40.21 -17.43 -19.14
N ASP A 392 -40.49 -16.36 -19.90
CA ASP A 392 -41.83 -16.14 -20.40
C ASP A 392 -42.16 -17.06 -21.56
N SER A 393 -41.25 -17.32 -22.46
CA SER A 393 -41.41 -18.33 -23.52
C SER A 393 -41.55 -19.77 -22.94
N GLY A 394 -40.77 -20.09 -21.90
CA GLY A 394 -40.89 -21.35 -21.21
C GLY A 394 -42.26 -21.54 -20.51
N ALA A 395 -42.79 -20.44 -19.97
CA ALA A 395 -44.12 -20.43 -19.35
C ALA A 395 -45.25 -20.59 -20.38
N GLU A 396 -45.15 -20.01 -21.57
CA GLU A 396 -46.06 -20.24 -22.69
C GLU A 396 -46.03 -21.69 -23.17
N ASN A 397 -44.81 -22.22 -23.37
CA ASN A 397 -44.65 -23.64 -23.74
C ASN A 397 -45.21 -24.60 -22.67
N ALA A 398 -45.07 -24.30 -21.38
CA ALA A 398 -45.64 -25.10 -20.31
C ALA A 398 -47.18 -25.11 -20.31
N ALA A 399 -47.79 -24.05 -20.78
CA ALA A 399 -49.25 -23.95 -20.90
C ALA A 399 -49.81 -24.69 -22.15
N GLU A 400 -48.95 -24.95 -23.16
CA GLU A 400 -49.36 -25.66 -24.35
C GLU A 400 -49.78 -27.10 -24.02
N GLY A 401 -50.93 -27.52 -24.50
CA GLY A 401 -51.45 -28.86 -24.32
C GLY A 401 -52.17 -29.13 -23.00
N ALA A 402 -52.41 -28.07 -22.20
CA ALA A 402 -53.23 -28.17 -21.00
C ALA A 402 -54.69 -28.54 -21.32
N SER A 403 -55.38 -29.16 -20.36
CA SER A 403 -56.75 -29.66 -20.55
C SER A 403 -57.82 -28.55 -20.62
N ASP A 404 -57.52 -27.42 -19.96
CA ASP A 404 -58.42 -26.27 -19.83
C ASP A 404 -57.57 -25.00 -19.43
N ASP A 405 -58.26 -23.88 -19.39
CA ASP A 405 -57.65 -22.57 -19.13
C ASP A 405 -57.03 -22.46 -17.73
N THR A 406 -57.61 -23.07 -16.69
CA THR A 406 -57.10 -23.08 -15.34
C THR A 406 -55.80 -23.90 -15.27
N ALA A 407 -55.74 -25.06 -15.90
CA ALA A 407 -54.55 -25.92 -15.97
C ALA A 407 -53.44 -25.24 -16.77
N ALA A 408 -53.78 -24.52 -17.85
CA ALA A 408 -52.82 -23.75 -18.63
C ALA A 408 -52.18 -22.62 -17.80
N GLN A 409 -52.98 -21.88 -17.07
CA GLN A 409 -52.48 -20.80 -16.17
C GLN A 409 -51.62 -21.39 -15.05
N LEU A 410 -52.07 -22.49 -14.42
CA LEU A 410 -51.29 -23.13 -13.36
C LEU A 410 -49.92 -23.58 -13.87
N ALA A 411 -49.86 -24.22 -15.04
CA ALA A 411 -48.61 -24.66 -15.65
C ALA A 411 -47.68 -23.47 -15.93
N SER A 412 -48.22 -22.38 -16.48
CA SER A 412 -47.49 -21.13 -16.76
C SER A 412 -46.91 -20.49 -15.47
N TYR A 413 -47.72 -20.34 -14.43
CA TYR A 413 -47.24 -19.77 -13.16
C TYR A 413 -46.26 -20.69 -12.44
N SER A 414 -46.47 -22.00 -12.45
CA SER A 414 -45.52 -22.96 -11.86
C SER A 414 -44.16 -22.91 -12.52
N PHE A 415 -44.14 -22.80 -13.85
CA PHE A 415 -42.88 -22.62 -14.57
C PHE A 415 -42.19 -21.29 -14.19
N ARG A 416 -42.89 -20.18 -14.25
CA ARG A 416 -42.35 -18.87 -13.88
C ARG A 416 -41.82 -18.85 -12.45
N GLN A 417 -42.57 -19.40 -11.50
CA GLN A 417 -42.17 -19.48 -10.10
C GLN A 417 -40.85 -20.27 -9.96
N SER A 418 -40.79 -21.48 -10.51
CA SER A 418 -39.59 -22.30 -10.40
C SER A 418 -38.37 -21.70 -11.07
N TYR A 419 -38.57 -21.07 -12.23
CA TYR A 419 -37.51 -20.40 -12.98
C TYR A 419 -37.00 -19.14 -12.27
N THR A 420 -37.90 -18.36 -11.67
CA THR A 420 -37.54 -17.17 -10.84
C THR A 420 -36.82 -17.56 -9.56
N LYS A 421 -37.31 -18.63 -8.89
CA LYS A 421 -36.65 -19.21 -7.72
C LYS A 421 -35.21 -19.59 -8.01
N ALA A 422 -34.97 -20.31 -9.11
CA ALA A 422 -33.61 -20.71 -9.51
C ALA A 422 -32.70 -19.50 -9.74
N ARG A 423 -33.23 -18.40 -10.30
CA ARG A 423 -32.47 -17.17 -10.50
C ARG A 423 -32.13 -16.49 -9.18
N CYS A 424 -33.04 -16.45 -8.20
CA CYS A 424 -32.78 -15.92 -6.87
C CYS A 424 -31.62 -16.63 -6.19
N TYR A 425 -31.54 -17.95 -6.25
CA TYR A 425 -30.40 -18.71 -5.72
C TYR A 425 -29.09 -18.36 -6.41
N ARG A 426 -29.10 -18.24 -7.74
CA ARG A 426 -27.91 -17.82 -8.48
C ARG A 426 -27.43 -16.43 -8.05
N LEU A 427 -28.35 -15.47 -7.87
CA LEU A 427 -27.99 -14.13 -7.42
C LEU A 427 -27.47 -14.14 -5.97
N LEU A 428 -28.02 -14.99 -5.10
CA LEU A 428 -27.53 -15.13 -3.73
C LEU A 428 -26.07 -15.64 -3.70
N ASP A 429 -25.70 -16.52 -4.62
CA ASP A 429 -24.31 -17.02 -4.74
C ASP A 429 -23.34 -15.92 -5.26
N MET A 430 -23.85 -14.91 -5.96
CA MET A 430 -23.04 -13.78 -6.46
C MET A 430 -22.78 -12.70 -5.39
N MET A 431 -23.56 -12.65 -4.32
CA MET A 431 -23.42 -11.77 -3.15
C MET A 431 -22.43 -12.38 -2.15
#